data_221adad80711e411121b85aa1d079a02
#
_entry.id   221adad80711e411121b85aa1d079a02
#
_cell.length_a   1.000
_cell.length_b   1.000
_cell.length_c   1.000
_cell.angle_alpha   90.00
_cell.angle_beta   90.00
_cell.angle_gamma   90.00
#
_symmetry.space_group_name_H-M   'P 1'
#
loop_
_entity.id
_entity.type
_entity.pdbx_description
1 polymer ?
#
loop_
_entity_poly.entity_id
_entity_poly.type
_entity_poly.pdbx_seq_one_letter_code
_entity_poly.pdbx_strand_id
1 'polypeptide(L)'
;DEEGVQINNVKLVDRGIFLEEEVRTLLATGGGTTPYPSRNPQQNLADLRAQIAANEKGVQELSKMVDQFGLDVVQAYMRHVQDNAEESVRRVITQLKDGSFTLLLDNGAQISVSVKVNVAERSAVIDFAGTSPQQMNNFNAPRAVCMAAVLYVFRTLVDDDIPLNAGCLKPLQVIIPQGSMLNPNPPASVVAGNVETSTCITNALFGALGVMAGSQPTMN
;
A
#
# COMPACT_ATOMS: atom_id res chain seq x y z
N ASP A 1 -17.95 -11.58 -2.11
CA ASP A 1 -19.32 -11.07 -2.33
C ASP A 1 -20.06 -10.71 -1.03
N GLU A 2 -19.52 -11.10 0.14
CA GLU A 2 -20.11 -10.85 1.46
C GLU A 2 -19.15 -10.08 2.38
N GLU A 3 -18.37 -9.15 1.84
CA GLU A 3 -17.37 -8.41 2.64
C GLU A 3 -17.95 -7.25 3.46
N GLY A 4 -19.25 -7.06 3.43
CA GLY A 4 -19.91 -6.04 4.24
C GLY A 4 -20.06 -4.70 3.51
N VAL A 5 -19.98 -3.61 4.27
CA VAL A 5 -20.35 -2.27 3.80
C VAL A 5 -19.29 -1.70 2.86
N GLN A 6 -19.70 -1.28 1.66
CA GLN A 6 -18.85 -0.53 0.75
C GLN A 6 -19.08 0.98 0.93
N ILE A 7 -18.00 1.68 1.26
CA ILE A 7 -18.03 3.12 1.51
C ILE A 7 -17.21 3.82 0.42
N ASN A 8 -17.85 4.72 -0.32
CA ASN A 8 -17.19 5.46 -1.38
C ASN A 8 -17.22 6.97 -1.10
N ASN A 9 -16.09 7.52 -0.67
CA ASN A 9 -15.87 8.95 -0.45
C ASN A 9 -16.93 9.63 0.45
N VAL A 10 -17.33 8.96 1.54
CA VAL A 10 -18.26 9.54 2.50
C VAL A 10 -17.52 10.47 3.45
N LYS A 11 -18.05 11.67 3.65
CA LYS A 11 -17.52 12.62 4.62
C LYS A 11 -17.87 12.13 6.03
N LEU A 12 -16.84 11.87 6.86
CA LEU A 12 -17.02 11.44 8.25
C LEU A 12 -17.16 12.61 9.22
N VAL A 13 -16.44 13.71 8.94
CA VAL A 13 -16.46 14.91 9.77
C VAL A 13 -16.78 16.12 8.90
N ASP A 14 -17.75 16.91 9.30
CA ASP A 14 -18.04 18.20 8.69
C ASP A 14 -17.91 19.32 9.72
N ARG A 15 -17.07 20.33 9.43
CA ARG A 15 -16.82 21.49 10.28
C ARG A 15 -16.51 21.13 11.74
N GLY A 16 -15.74 20.06 11.94
CA GLY A 16 -15.35 19.56 13.26
C GLY A 16 -16.38 18.68 13.95
N ILE A 17 -17.51 18.39 13.31
CA ILE A 17 -18.58 17.54 13.87
C ILE A 17 -18.53 16.18 13.19
N PHE A 18 -18.40 15.10 13.97
CA PHE A 18 -18.50 13.74 13.46
C PHE A 18 -19.96 13.41 13.10
N LEU A 19 -20.18 13.01 11.84
CA LEU A 19 -21.50 12.69 11.29
C LEU A 19 -21.91 11.27 11.67
N GLU A 20 -22.02 11.01 12.98
CA GLU A 20 -22.19 9.67 13.52
C GLU A 20 -23.46 8.98 13.05
N GLU A 21 -24.60 9.68 13.01
CA GLU A 21 -25.88 9.08 12.64
C GLU A 21 -25.93 8.69 11.17
N GLU A 22 -25.33 9.48 10.29
CA GLU A 22 -25.19 9.17 8.87
C GLU A 22 -24.30 7.93 8.68
N VAL A 23 -23.18 7.87 9.40
CA VAL A 23 -22.26 6.72 9.35
C VAL A 23 -22.94 5.48 9.93
N ARG A 24 -23.67 5.60 11.04
CA ARG A 24 -24.44 4.51 11.64
C ARG A 24 -25.47 3.95 10.67
N THR A 25 -26.19 4.82 9.98
CA THR A 25 -27.18 4.43 8.96
C THR A 25 -26.49 3.71 7.80
N LEU A 26 -25.35 4.23 7.32
CA LEU A 26 -24.57 3.63 6.25
C LEU A 26 -24.12 2.20 6.63
N LEU A 27 -23.58 2.02 7.84
CA LEU A 27 -23.16 0.71 8.35
C LEU A 27 -24.34 -0.28 8.49
N ALA A 28 -25.50 0.21 8.88
CA ALA A 28 -26.71 -0.62 9.05
C ALA A 28 -27.35 -1.02 7.72
N THR A 29 -27.17 -0.24 6.65
CA THR A 29 -27.82 -0.46 5.34
C THR A 29 -26.88 -1.05 4.27
N GLY A 30 -25.65 -1.39 4.63
CA GLY A 30 -24.67 -1.89 3.66
C GLY A 30 -24.13 -0.82 2.68
N GLY A 31 -24.32 0.47 3.00
CA GLY A 31 -23.86 1.58 2.16
C GLY A 31 -24.66 1.81 0.88
N GLY A 32 -25.80 1.11 0.72
CA GLY A 32 -26.66 1.20 -0.46
C GLY A 32 -26.14 0.49 -1.70
N THR A 33 -24.95 -0.10 -1.64
CA THR A 33 -24.31 -0.83 -2.75
C THR A 33 -24.31 -2.34 -2.55
N THR A 34 -24.38 -2.78 -1.30
CA THR A 34 -24.47 -4.20 -0.93
C THR A 34 -25.61 -4.44 0.03
N PRO A 35 -26.22 -5.65 0.03
CA PRO A 35 -27.26 -6.00 1.01
C PRO A 35 -26.69 -6.37 2.38
N TYR A 36 -25.36 -6.26 2.58
CA TYR A 36 -24.69 -6.77 3.77
C TYR A 36 -24.36 -5.62 4.73
N PRO A 37 -25.09 -5.49 5.86
CA PRO A 37 -24.75 -4.53 6.90
C PRO A 37 -23.50 -4.93 7.66
N SER A 38 -22.90 -3.98 8.38
CA SER A 38 -21.82 -4.27 9.31
C SER A 38 -22.25 -5.27 10.38
N ARG A 39 -21.39 -6.24 10.68
CA ARG A 39 -21.62 -7.22 11.76
C ARG A 39 -21.48 -6.59 13.15
N ASN A 40 -20.65 -5.57 13.29
CA ASN A 40 -20.41 -4.87 14.55
C ASN A 40 -20.28 -3.35 14.31
N PRO A 41 -21.41 -2.65 14.10
CA PRO A 41 -21.38 -1.20 13.84
C PRO A 41 -20.75 -0.38 15.00
N GLN A 42 -20.89 -0.85 16.23
CA GLN A 42 -20.31 -0.14 17.38
C GLN A 42 -18.78 -0.16 17.35
N GLN A 43 -18.18 -1.30 17.03
CA GLN A 43 -16.73 -1.40 16.86
C GLN A 43 -16.25 -0.53 15.69
N ASN A 44 -16.93 -0.61 14.54
CA ASN A 44 -16.57 0.23 13.38
C ASN A 44 -16.63 1.72 13.70
N LEU A 45 -17.66 2.17 14.45
CA LEU A 45 -17.74 3.58 14.89
C LEU A 45 -16.61 3.94 15.84
N ALA A 46 -16.23 3.05 16.76
CA ALA A 46 -15.10 3.28 17.66
C ALA A 46 -13.77 3.39 16.88
N ASP A 47 -13.57 2.52 15.90
CA ASP A 47 -12.38 2.53 15.04
C ASP A 47 -12.30 3.81 14.18
N LEU A 48 -13.44 4.24 13.60
CA LEU A 48 -13.50 5.52 12.86
C LEU A 48 -13.21 6.72 13.75
N ARG A 49 -13.73 6.76 14.98
CA ARG A 49 -13.41 7.81 15.94
C ARG A 49 -11.92 7.82 16.29
N ALA A 50 -11.31 6.65 16.48
CA ALA A 50 -9.88 6.55 16.74
C ALA A 50 -9.04 7.07 15.55
N GLN A 51 -9.44 6.78 14.31
CA GLN A 51 -8.81 7.31 13.10
C GLN A 51 -8.95 8.83 13.00
N ILE A 52 -10.13 9.38 13.29
CA ILE A 52 -10.36 10.84 13.33
C ILE A 52 -9.46 11.49 14.38
N ALA A 53 -9.36 10.92 15.60
CA ALA A 53 -8.51 11.42 16.65
C ALA A 53 -7.02 11.37 16.27
N ALA A 54 -6.58 10.31 15.59
CA ALA A 54 -5.22 10.21 15.10
C ALA A 54 -4.89 11.27 14.04
N ASN A 55 -5.81 11.53 13.11
CA ASN A 55 -5.67 12.60 12.12
C ASN A 55 -5.58 13.97 12.77
N GLU A 56 -6.46 14.26 13.73
CA GLU A 56 -6.45 15.53 14.48
C GLU A 56 -5.14 15.73 15.25
N LYS A 57 -4.63 14.67 15.88
CA LYS A 57 -3.33 14.68 16.53
C LYS A 57 -2.20 14.99 15.54
N GLY A 58 -2.22 14.38 14.36
CA GLY A 58 -1.25 14.67 13.31
C GLY A 58 -1.27 16.13 12.87
N VAL A 59 -2.46 16.69 12.66
CA VAL A 59 -2.62 18.12 12.32
C VAL A 59 -2.04 19.02 13.41
N GLN A 60 -2.34 18.73 14.67
CA GLN A 60 -1.83 19.51 15.81
C GLN A 60 -0.30 19.47 15.91
N GLU A 61 0.31 18.30 15.74
CA GLU A 61 1.77 18.17 15.81
C GLU A 61 2.47 18.87 14.64
N LEU A 62 1.93 18.76 13.42
CA LEU A 62 2.45 19.51 12.27
C LEU A 62 2.30 21.02 12.47
N SER A 63 1.16 21.49 12.99
CA SER A 63 0.94 22.91 13.26
C SER A 63 1.95 23.45 14.28
N LYS A 64 2.23 22.68 15.36
CA LYS A 64 3.26 23.07 16.32
C LYS A 64 4.65 23.19 15.68
N MET A 65 5.00 22.28 14.77
CA MET A 65 6.27 22.36 14.04
C MET A 65 6.33 23.62 13.18
N VAL A 66 5.23 23.95 12.50
CA VAL A 66 5.13 25.16 11.68
C VAL A 66 5.23 26.42 12.54
N ASP A 67 4.56 26.45 13.70
CA ASP A 67 4.62 27.58 14.64
C ASP A 67 6.03 27.77 15.21
N GLN A 68 6.76 26.67 15.45
CA GLN A 68 8.11 26.70 16.01
C GLN A 68 9.19 27.08 14.99
N PHE A 69 9.11 26.52 13.77
CA PHE A 69 10.19 26.59 12.77
C PHE A 69 9.83 27.43 11.54
N GLY A 70 8.55 27.74 11.33
CA GLY A 70 8.04 28.36 10.12
C GLY A 70 7.71 27.33 9.02
N LEU A 71 6.72 27.66 8.20
CA LEU A 71 6.21 26.77 7.15
C LEU A 71 7.28 26.40 6.11
N ASP A 72 8.08 27.37 5.67
CA ASP A 72 9.12 27.16 4.65
C ASP A 72 10.17 26.17 5.10
N VAL A 73 10.58 26.26 6.38
CA VAL A 73 11.56 25.35 6.98
C VAL A 73 10.98 23.94 7.07
N VAL A 74 9.75 23.78 7.58
CA VAL A 74 9.08 22.48 7.68
C VAL A 74 8.95 21.82 6.31
N GLN A 75 8.51 22.55 5.31
CA GLN A 75 8.40 22.04 3.94
C GLN A 75 9.77 21.69 3.32
N ALA A 76 10.80 22.46 3.60
CA ALA A 76 12.15 22.16 3.15
C ALA A 76 12.65 20.83 3.73
N TYR A 77 12.46 20.63 5.04
CA TYR A 77 12.85 19.37 5.69
C TYR A 77 12.02 18.17 5.21
N MET A 78 10.73 18.34 4.96
CA MET A 78 9.92 17.28 4.32
C MET A 78 10.48 16.85 2.97
N ARG A 79 10.98 17.81 2.15
CA ARG A 79 11.67 17.48 0.89
C ARG A 79 13.01 16.78 1.14
N HIS A 80 13.84 17.30 2.04
CA HIS A 80 15.13 16.72 2.35
C HIS A 80 15.06 15.28 2.85
N VAL A 81 14.06 14.97 3.69
CA VAL A 81 13.82 13.60 4.15
C VAL A 81 13.46 12.66 2.99
N GLN A 82 12.67 13.12 2.03
CA GLN A 82 12.36 12.34 0.84
C GLN A 82 13.56 12.20 -0.10
N ASP A 83 14.32 13.28 -0.30
CA ASP A 83 15.52 13.27 -1.17
C ASP A 83 16.60 12.33 -0.60
N ASN A 84 16.77 12.32 0.72
CA ASN A 84 17.67 11.38 1.39
C ASN A 84 17.23 9.92 1.19
N ALA A 85 15.94 9.64 1.33
CA ALA A 85 15.41 8.31 1.10
C ALA A 85 15.54 7.89 -0.39
N GLU A 86 15.28 8.79 -1.32
CA GLU A 86 15.49 8.58 -2.75
C GLU A 86 16.96 8.24 -3.06
N GLU A 87 17.90 9.03 -2.57
CA GLU A 87 19.33 8.81 -2.81
C GLU A 87 19.81 7.47 -2.23
N SER A 88 19.31 7.09 -1.06
CA SER A 88 19.64 5.80 -0.44
C SER A 88 19.16 4.63 -1.30
N VAL A 89 17.92 4.69 -1.85
CA VAL A 89 17.42 3.66 -2.76
C VAL A 89 18.19 3.68 -4.10
N ARG A 90 18.55 4.86 -4.63
CA ARG A 90 19.38 4.95 -5.84
C ARG A 90 20.72 4.27 -5.68
N ARG A 91 21.35 4.35 -4.50
CA ARG A 91 22.59 3.61 -4.21
C ARG A 91 22.39 2.11 -4.23
N VAL A 92 21.32 1.62 -3.64
CA VAL A 92 20.95 0.19 -3.68
C VAL A 92 20.80 -0.27 -5.13
N ILE A 93 20.06 0.47 -5.95
CA ILE A 93 19.78 0.11 -7.34
C ILE A 93 21.09 -0.12 -8.12
N THR A 94 22.17 0.61 -7.83
CA THR A 94 23.46 0.40 -8.52
C THR A 94 24.08 -0.97 -8.29
N GLN A 95 23.68 -1.68 -7.26
CA GLN A 95 24.16 -3.02 -6.91
C GLN A 95 23.23 -4.14 -7.39
N LEU A 96 22.02 -3.79 -7.82
CA LEU A 96 21.03 -4.74 -8.31
C LEU A 96 21.28 -5.12 -9.77
N LYS A 97 20.67 -6.21 -10.20
CA LYS A 97 20.71 -6.71 -11.57
C LYS A 97 19.30 -6.94 -12.08
N ASP A 98 19.16 -7.00 -13.39
CA ASP A 98 17.94 -7.45 -14.03
C ASP A 98 17.58 -8.85 -13.54
N GLY A 99 16.30 -9.07 -13.31
CA GLY A 99 15.80 -10.38 -12.92
C GLY A 99 14.30 -10.50 -13.08
N SER A 100 13.82 -11.71 -12.98
CA SER A 100 12.39 -12.00 -13.02
C SER A 100 12.07 -13.22 -12.16
N PHE A 101 10.85 -13.26 -11.67
CA PHE A 101 10.38 -14.39 -10.88
C PHE A 101 8.88 -14.55 -11.05
N THR A 102 8.42 -15.80 -11.01
CA THR A 102 7.01 -16.14 -10.99
C THR A 102 6.74 -17.01 -9.77
N LEU A 103 5.93 -16.51 -8.86
CA LEU A 103 5.45 -17.22 -7.68
C LEU A 103 4.11 -17.87 -8.02
N LEU A 104 4.01 -19.17 -7.86
CA LEU A 104 2.75 -19.90 -7.96
C LEU A 104 2.06 -19.91 -6.59
N LEU A 105 0.77 -19.64 -6.57
CA LEU A 105 -0.08 -19.70 -5.39
C LEU A 105 -0.80 -21.05 -5.35
N ASP A 106 -1.19 -21.51 -4.15
CA ASP A 106 -1.85 -22.80 -3.96
C ASP A 106 -3.19 -22.94 -4.68
N ASN A 107 -3.85 -21.82 -4.97
CA ASN A 107 -5.10 -21.78 -5.73
C ASN A 107 -4.90 -21.80 -7.27
N GLY A 108 -3.67 -21.97 -7.73
CA GLY A 108 -3.32 -21.99 -9.17
C GLY A 108 -3.12 -20.62 -9.80
N ALA A 109 -3.33 -19.52 -9.07
CA ALA A 109 -2.96 -18.20 -9.55
C ALA A 109 -1.44 -18.00 -9.47
N GLN A 110 -0.94 -16.98 -10.16
CA GLN A 110 0.49 -16.63 -10.12
C GLN A 110 0.71 -15.13 -10.00
N ILE A 111 1.80 -14.77 -9.33
CA ILE A 111 2.35 -13.43 -9.32
C ILE A 111 3.65 -13.45 -10.11
N SER A 112 3.68 -12.74 -11.22
CA SER A 112 4.88 -12.55 -12.04
C SER A 112 5.44 -11.17 -11.83
N VAL A 113 6.76 -11.06 -11.73
CA VAL A 113 7.44 -9.78 -11.66
C VAL A 113 8.74 -9.81 -12.43
N SER A 114 9.02 -8.76 -13.17
CA SER A 114 10.32 -8.49 -13.76
C SER A 114 10.87 -7.17 -13.25
N VAL A 115 12.17 -7.13 -12.98
CA VAL A 115 12.90 -5.95 -12.57
C VAL A 115 13.95 -5.65 -13.63
N LYS A 116 13.93 -4.42 -14.15
CA LYS A 116 14.95 -3.92 -15.07
C LYS A 116 15.66 -2.72 -14.45
N VAL A 117 16.96 -2.81 -14.36
CA VAL A 117 17.82 -1.83 -13.70
C VAL A 117 18.49 -0.93 -14.74
N ASN A 118 18.35 0.37 -14.57
CA ASN A 118 19.12 1.36 -15.30
C ASN A 118 20.20 1.94 -14.38
N VAL A 119 21.40 1.37 -14.45
CA VAL A 119 22.52 1.78 -13.59
C VAL A 119 22.94 3.22 -13.87
N ALA A 120 22.88 3.67 -15.12
CA ALA A 120 23.29 5.03 -15.49
C ALA A 120 22.38 6.10 -14.86
N GLU A 121 21.07 5.86 -14.83
CA GLU A 121 20.08 6.75 -14.20
C GLU A 121 19.80 6.40 -12.75
N ARG A 122 20.37 5.31 -12.27
CA ARG A 122 20.15 4.78 -10.92
C ARG A 122 18.65 4.65 -10.62
N SER A 123 17.93 4.02 -11.58
CA SER A 123 16.50 3.79 -11.54
C SER A 123 16.16 2.34 -11.89
N ALA A 124 14.95 1.91 -11.58
CA ALA A 124 14.49 0.58 -11.94
C ALA A 124 13.03 0.60 -12.39
N VAL A 125 12.71 -0.29 -13.33
CA VAL A 125 11.34 -0.60 -13.75
C VAL A 125 10.96 -1.94 -13.14
N ILE A 126 9.85 -1.96 -12.41
CA ILE A 126 9.27 -3.15 -11.79
C ILE A 126 7.94 -3.41 -12.51
N ASP A 127 7.88 -4.49 -13.25
CA ASP A 127 6.72 -4.81 -14.08
C ASP A 127 6.10 -6.13 -13.64
N PHE A 128 4.83 -6.07 -13.26
CA PHE A 128 4.01 -7.21 -12.84
C PHE A 128 3.21 -7.83 -14.00
N ALA A 129 3.58 -7.56 -15.25
CA ALA A 129 2.99 -8.23 -16.40
C ALA A 129 3.15 -9.75 -16.32
N GLY A 130 2.10 -10.49 -16.69
CA GLY A 130 2.05 -11.95 -16.54
C GLY A 130 1.46 -12.43 -15.20
N THR A 131 1.15 -11.54 -14.28
CA THR A 131 0.36 -11.85 -13.09
C THR A 131 -1.07 -12.26 -13.50
N SER A 132 -1.65 -13.23 -12.78
CA SER A 132 -3.00 -13.73 -13.05
C SER A 132 -4.04 -12.61 -13.05
N PRO A 133 -5.11 -12.76 -13.85
CA PRO A 133 -6.28 -11.88 -13.80
C PRO A 133 -6.86 -11.81 -12.38
N GLN A 134 -7.68 -10.78 -12.14
CA GLN A 134 -8.42 -10.71 -10.87
C GLN A 134 -9.19 -12.00 -10.60
N GLN A 135 -9.18 -12.41 -9.35
CA GLN A 135 -9.75 -13.65 -8.86
C GLN A 135 -11.20 -13.43 -8.38
N MET A 136 -12.01 -14.49 -8.44
CA MET A 136 -13.37 -14.47 -7.87
C MET A 136 -13.40 -14.60 -6.34
N ASN A 137 -12.25 -14.87 -5.74
CA ASN A 137 -12.06 -14.95 -4.29
C ASN A 137 -11.50 -13.62 -3.73
N ASN A 138 -11.17 -13.59 -2.44
CA ASN A 138 -10.71 -12.40 -1.72
C ASN A 138 -9.18 -12.20 -1.73
N PHE A 139 -8.43 -12.95 -2.54
CA PHE A 139 -6.96 -12.84 -2.64
C PHE A 139 -6.48 -11.75 -3.60
N ASN A 140 -7.37 -10.94 -4.16
CA ASN A 140 -6.92 -9.78 -4.90
C ASN A 140 -6.30 -8.74 -3.97
N ALA A 141 -5.29 -8.05 -4.44
CA ALA A 141 -4.66 -6.95 -3.72
C ALA A 141 -4.91 -5.62 -4.45
N PRO A 142 -5.42 -4.59 -3.78
CA PRO A 142 -5.48 -3.27 -4.39
C PRO A 142 -4.09 -2.78 -4.81
N ARG A 143 -4.04 -1.95 -5.85
CA ARG A 143 -2.79 -1.35 -6.34
C ARG A 143 -1.94 -0.76 -5.21
N ALA A 144 -2.57 -0.14 -4.20
CA ALA A 144 -1.89 0.45 -3.05
C ALA A 144 -1.11 -0.59 -2.22
N VAL A 145 -1.65 -1.80 -2.07
CA VAL A 145 -0.98 -2.91 -1.36
C VAL A 145 0.26 -3.37 -2.13
N CYS A 146 0.15 -3.50 -3.46
CA CYS A 146 1.30 -3.84 -4.30
C CYS A 146 2.40 -2.76 -4.21
N MET A 147 2.04 -1.49 -4.27
CA MET A 147 2.97 -0.36 -4.09
C MET A 147 3.63 -0.38 -2.71
N ALA A 148 2.88 -0.71 -1.66
CA ALA A 148 3.41 -0.83 -0.30
C ALA A 148 4.43 -1.99 -0.18
N ALA A 149 4.17 -3.13 -0.83
CA ALA A 149 5.11 -4.25 -0.88
C ALA A 149 6.41 -3.87 -1.61
N VAL A 150 6.31 -3.18 -2.75
CA VAL A 150 7.49 -2.66 -3.46
C VAL A 150 8.29 -1.71 -2.56
N LEU A 151 7.60 -0.76 -1.93
CA LEU A 151 8.23 0.20 -1.00
C LEU A 151 8.94 -0.52 0.14
N TYR A 152 8.29 -1.50 0.75
CA TYR A 152 8.86 -2.32 1.83
C TYR A 152 10.14 -3.02 1.37
N VAL A 153 10.11 -3.73 0.24
CA VAL A 153 11.26 -4.47 -0.27
C VAL A 153 12.45 -3.54 -0.53
N PHE A 154 12.26 -2.45 -1.27
CA PHE A 154 13.36 -1.54 -1.56
C PHE A 154 13.88 -0.82 -0.31
N ARG A 155 13.01 -0.53 0.68
CA ARG A 155 13.44 0.02 1.97
C ARG A 155 14.29 -0.98 2.77
N THR A 156 13.95 -2.28 2.76
CA THR A 156 14.71 -3.31 3.49
C THR A 156 16.10 -3.55 2.90
N LEU A 157 16.33 -3.18 1.66
CA LEU A 157 17.64 -3.28 1.01
C LEU A 157 18.57 -2.10 1.34
N VAL A 158 18.06 -1.05 1.94
CA VAL A 158 18.86 0.10 2.36
C VAL A 158 19.51 -0.19 3.70
N ASP A 159 20.84 -0.22 3.73
CA ASP A 159 21.65 -0.37 4.95
C ASP A 159 21.89 1.01 5.58
N ASP A 160 20.80 1.66 6.01
CA ASP A 160 20.85 2.97 6.68
C ASP A 160 19.52 3.19 7.44
N ASP A 161 19.57 4.01 8.48
CA ASP A 161 18.39 4.37 9.27
C ASP A 161 17.62 5.53 8.62
N ILE A 162 16.91 5.22 7.53
CA ILE A 162 16.04 6.17 6.86
C ILE A 162 14.57 5.88 7.17
N PRO A 163 13.72 6.91 7.32
CA PRO A 163 12.29 6.70 7.48
C PRO A 163 11.66 6.16 6.18
N LEU A 164 10.69 5.26 6.34
CA LEU A 164 9.86 4.78 5.23
C LEU A 164 8.99 5.93 4.72
N ASN A 165 9.25 6.40 3.51
CA ASN A 165 8.49 7.49 2.90
C ASN A 165 8.46 7.40 1.36
N ALA A 166 7.68 8.28 0.72
CA ALA A 166 7.50 8.30 -0.71
C ALA A 166 8.80 8.53 -1.52
N GLY A 167 9.86 9.08 -0.91
CA GLY A 167 11.16 9.23 -1.54
C GLY A 167 11.76 7.90 -2.00
N CYS A 168 11.52 6.83 -1.25
CA CYS A 168 11.99 5.49 -1.64
C CYS A 168 11.42 5.00 -2.98
N LEU A 169 10.25 5.49 -3.39
CA LEU A 169 9.60 5.12 -4.66
C LEU A 169 9.99 6.00 -5.85
N LYS A 170 10.58 7.17 -5.62
CA LYS A 170 10.92 8.12 -6.71
C LYS A 170 11.80 7.51 -7.81
N PRO A 171 12.83 6.67 -7.53
CA PRO A 171 13.65 6.06 -8.56
C PRO A 171 13.01 4.82 -9.20
N LEU A 172 11.79 4.46 -8.83
CA LEU A 172 11.11 3.23 -9.25
C LEU A 172 9.90 3.54 -10.13
N GLN A 173 9.86 2.96 -11.32
CA GLN A 173 8.65 2.90 -12.13
C GLN A 173 7.98 1.56 -11.91
N VAL A 174 6.75 1.57 -11.35
CA VAL A 174 6.01 0.35 -11.05
C VAL A 174 4.83 0.21 -12.01
N ILE A 175 4.82 -0.85 -12.78
CA ILE A 175 3.78 -1.21 -13.76
C ILE A 175 2.97 -2.36 -13.20
N ILE A 176 1.68 -2.11 -12.95
CA ILE A 176 0.75 -3.11 -12.42
C ILE A 176 -0.44 -3.18 -13.38
N PRO A 177 -0.60 -4.28 -14.15
CA PRO A 177 -1.68 -4.40 -15.13
C PRO A 177 -3.05 -4.24 -14.48
N GLN A 178 -3.88 -3.41 -15.08
CA GLN A 178 -5.27 -3.26 -14.64
C GLN A 178 -6.06 -4.53 -14.91
N GLY A 179 -6.97 -4.90 -14.00
CA GLY A 179 -7.73 -6.14 -14.08
C GLY A 179 -6.92 -7.38 -13.68
N SER A 180 -5.66 -7.22 -13.27
CA SER A 180 -4.91 -8.30 -12.62
C SER A 180 -5.31 -8.43 -11.15
N MET A 181 -4.94 -9.54 -10.50
CA MET A 181 -5.17 -9.72 -9.07
C MET A 181 -4.41 -8.71 -8.18
N LEU A 182 -3.45 -7.95 -8.72
CA LEU A 182 -2.71 -6.89 -8.03
C LEU A 182 -3.21 -5.47 -8.34
N ASN A 183 -4.21 -5.36 -9.20
CA ASN A 183 -4.89 -4.10 -9.54
C ASN A 183 -6.30 -4.42 -10.06
N PRO A 184 -7.15 -5.05 -9.22
CA PRO A 184 -8.47 -5.50 -9.62
C PRO A 184 -9.42 -4.33 -9.87
N ASN A 185 -10.42 -4.58 -10.71
CA ASN A 185 -11.53 -3.65 -10.90
C ASN A 185 -12.59 -3.86 -9.80
N PRO A 186 -13.19 -2.79 -9.26
CA PRO A 186 -14.35 -2.92 -8.39
C PRO A 186 -15.50 -3.70 -9.07
N PRO A 187 -16.26 -4.50 -8.34
CA PRO A 187 -16.31 -4.70 -6.89
C PRO A 187 -15.51 -5.93 -6.40
N ALA A 188 -14.37 -6.25 -6.98
CA ALA A 188 -13.59 -7.42 -6.60
C ALA A 188 -13.25 -7.43 -5.09
N SER A 189 -13.38 -8.60 -4.46
CA SER A 189 -13.05 -8.80 -3.05
C SER A 189 -11.53 -8.77 -2.83
N VAL A 190 -11.07 -8.06 -1.79
CA VAL A 190 -9.65 -7.74 -1.58
C VAL A 190 -9.17 -7.99 -0.14
N VAL A 191 -9.99 -8.56 0.74
CA VAL A 191 -9.66 -8.63 2.18
C VAL A 191 -8.37 -9.38 2.47
N ALA A 192 -8.10 -10.49 1.78
CA ALA A 192 -6.88 -11.26 1.94
C ALA A 192 -5.67 -10.66 1.21
N GLY A 193 -5.87 -9.62 0.41
CA GLY A 193 -4.79 -8.94 -0.30
C GLY A 193 -3.73 -8.39 0.63
N ASN A 194 -4.15 -7.86 1.76
CA ASN A 194 -3.26 -7.23 2.73
C ASN A 194 -2.52 -8.23 3.64
N VAL A 195 -3.13 -9.37 3.96
CA VAL A 195 -2.54 -10.38 4.88
C VAL A 195 -1.85 -11.53 4.16
N GLU A 196 -2.30 -11.88 2.95
CA GLU A 196 -1.78 -13.00 2.17
C GLU A 196 -1.00 -12.54 0.94
N THR A 197 -1.67 -11.86 0.02
CA THR A 197 -1.09 -11.51 -1.28
C THR A 197 0.08 -10.54 -1.15
N SER A 198 0.05 -9.63 -0.16
CA SER A 198 1.16 -8.69 0.08
C SER A 198 2.48 -9.40 0.38
N THR A 199 2.45 -10.47 1.18
CA THR A 199 3.63 -11.27 1.50
C THR A 199 4.11 -12.08 0.30
N CYS A 200 3.19 -12.56 -0.53
CA CYS A 200 3.51 -13.23 -1.80
C CYS A 200 4.18 -12.27 -2.80
N ILE A 201 3.70 -11.01 -2.89
CA ILE A 201 4.35 -9.97 -3.71
C ILE A 201 5.77 -9.71 -3.22
N THR A 202 5.97 -9.59 -1.91
CA THR A 202 7.29 -9.40 -1.29
C THR A 202 8.25 -10.55 -1.65
N ASN A 203 7.80 -11.80 -1.55
CA ASN A 203 8.59 -12.96 -1.92
C ASN A 203 8.92 -13.02 -3.41
N ALA A 204 7.96 -12.68 -4.28
CA ALA A 204 8.19 -12.60 -5.71
C ALA A 204 9.26 -11.55 -6.05
N LEU A 205 9.25 -10.40 -5.39
CA LEU A 205 10.25 -9.35 -5.54
C LEU A 205 11.64 -9.80 -5.08
N PHE A 206 11.76 -10.44 -3.91
CA PHE A 206 13.03 -10.98 -3.44
C PHE A 206 13.57 -12.06 -4.39
N GLY A 207 12.70 -12.90 -4.93
CA GLY A 207 13.08 -13.89 -5.94
C GLY A 207 13.58 -13.23 -7.23
N ALA A 208 12.91 -12.21 -7.73
CA ALA A 208 13.31 -11.49 -8.93
C ALA A 208 14.64 -10.73 -8.74
N LEU A 209 14.87 -10.15 -7.58
CA LEU A 209 16.10 -9.43 -7.25
C LEU A 209 17.27 -10.36 -6.93
N GLY A 210 17.00 -11.61 -6.54
CA GLY A 210 18.03 -12.59 -6.17
C GLY A 210 18.84 -12.21 -4.93
N VAL A 211 18.30 -11.37 -4.05
CA VAL A 211 19.02 -10.79 -2.89
C VAL A 211 18.75 -11.56 -1.60
N MET A 212 17.68 -12.31 -1.54
CA MET A 212 17.25 -13.02 -0.34
C MET A 212 16.43 -14.24 -0.74
N ALA A 213 16.56 -15.34 0.02
CA ALA A 213 15.66 -16.48 -0.12
C ALA A 213 14.23 -16.09 0.27
N GLY A 214 13.25 -16.57 -0.50
CA GLY A 214 11.85 -16.39 -0.15
C GLY A 214 11.56 -17.01 1.21
N SER A 215 10.78 -16.33 2.03
CA SER A 215 10.30 -16.87 3.30
C SER A 215 8.94 -17.54 3.12
N GLN A 216 8.45 -18.16 4.17
CA GLN A 216 7.07 -18.61 4.22
C GLN A 216 6.16 -17.34 4.21
N PRO A 217 5.30 -17.17 3.20
CA PRO A 217 4.59 -15.89 3.05
C PRO A 217 3.53 -15.64 4.11
N THR A 218 2.81 -16.68 4.52
CA THR A 218 1.73 -16.58 5.50
C THR A 218 1.51 -17.89 6.20
N MET A 219 0.90 -17.83 7.37
CA MET A 219 0.47 -18.98 8.17
C MET A 219 -1.05 -18.96 8.45
N ASN A 220 -1.79 -18.11 7.77
CA ASN A 220 -3.24 -17.99 7.93
C ASN A 220 -3.99 -19.12 7.21
#